data_e1da046593cc2ede9dfe7a5e4440e586
#
_entry.id   e1da046593cc2ede9dfe7a5e4440e586
#
_cell.length_a   1.000
_cell.length_b   1.000
_cell.length_c   1.000
_cell.angle_alpha   90.00
_cell.angle_beta   90.00
_cell.angle_gamma   90.00
#
_symmetry.space_group_name_H-M   'P 1'
#
loop_
_entity.id
_entity.type
_entity.pdbx_description
1 polymer ?
#
loop_
_entity_poly.entity_id
_entity_poly.type
_entity_poly.pdbx_seq_one_letter_code
_entity_poly.pdbx_strand_id
1 'polypeptide(L)'
;GKPTTTGYNGTGLGLSIVKDIVEMMHGTIQMESKENVGTTFRIILPLQIDPNPQIIKPIQTKSLNLKNKKALLVEDNDINLEIATILLQDLGLDVSTARNGQEAIDQFKESKLYTFDYIFMDIMMPIKNGLEATKEIRALPRSDAKSVHILAMSANAFESDIQECLKAGMDGHIAKPITMELLKEKLAK
;
A
#
# COMPACT_ATOMS: atom_id res chain seq x y z
N GLY A 1 24.07 -38.78 8.09
CA GLY A 1 23.54 -37.49 8.47
C GLY A 1 22.14 -37.32 7.86
N LYS A 2 21.10 -37.16 8.68
CA LYS A 2 19.73 -36.93 8.23
C LYS A 2 19.61 -35.48 7.76
N PRO A 3 18.98 -35.17 6.63
CA PRO A 3 18.69 -33.79 6.25
C PRO A 3 17.57 -33.25 7.13
N THR A 4 17.85 -32.16 7.86
CA THR A 4 16.84 -31.37 8.54
C THR A 4 16.13 -30.49 7.52
N THR A 5 15.03 -30.99 6.96
CA THR A 5 14.09 -30.19 6.18
C THR A 5 13.23 -29.41 7.16
N THR A 6 13.56 -28.15 7.42
CA THR A 6 12.59 -27.17 7.94
C THR A 6 11.54 -26.94 6.87
N GLY A 7 10.32 -27.46 7.12
CA GLY A 7 9.26 -27.49 6.13
C GLY A 7 8.73 -26.10 5.80
N TYR A 8 9.14 -25.55 4.69
CA TYR A 8 8.36 -24.59 3.93
C TYR A 8 7.42 -25.40 3.03
N ASN A 9 6.15 -25.55 3.44
CA ASN A 9 5.10 -26.10 2.59
C ASN A 9 4.69 -25.09 1.51
N GLY A 10 5.58 -24.88 0.54
CA GLY A 10 5.22 -24.27 -0.73
C GLY A 10 4.57 -25.33 -1.62
N THR A 11 3.45 -25.01 -2.27
CA THR A 11 2.74 -25.91 -3.20
C THR A 11 3.57 -26.33 -4.41
N GLY A 12 4.77 -25.82 -4.58
CA GLY A 12 5.66 -26.06 -5.73
C GLY A 12 5.15 -25.45 -7.06
N LEU A 13 3.97 -24.84 -7.07
CA LEU A 13 3.31 -24.32 -8.27
C LEU A 13 3.86 -22.94 -8.73
N GLY A 14 4.54 -22.20 -7.86
CA GLY A 14 4.95 -20.82 -8.17
C GLY A 14 5.87 -20.72 -9.38
N LEU A 15 6.90 -21.56 -9.48
CA LEU A 15 7.85 -21.54 -10.59
C LEU A 15 7.24 -22.05 -11.90
N SER A 16 6.33 -23.01 -11.86
CA SER A 16 5.62 -23.47 -13.06
C SER A 16 4.73 -22.36 -13.62
N ILE A 17 4.00 -21.62 -12.77
CA ILE A 17 3.18 -20.47 -13.17
C ILE A 17 4.07 -19.38 -13.80
N VAL A 18 5.21 -19.06 -13.19
CA VAL A 18 6.15 -18.07 -13.74
C VAL A 18 6.65 -18.51 -15.12
N LYS A 19 7.00 -19.79 -15.28
CA LYS A 19 7.44 -20.34 -16.57
C LYS A 19 6.35 -20.20 -17.63
N ASP A 20 5.12 -20.61 -17.31
CA ASP A 20 3.97 -20.53 -18.23
C ASP A 20 3.72 -19.08 -18.66
N ILE A 21 3.79 -18.12 -17.74
CA ILE A 21 3.61 -16.67 -18.05
C ILE A 21 4.72 -16.20 -19.00
N VAL A 22 6.00 -16.55 -18.73
CA VAL A 22 7.12 -16.15 -19.57
C VAL A 22 6.97 -16.74 -20.97
N GLU A 23 6.57 -18.01 -21.09
CA GLU A 23 6.34 -18.66 -22.39
C GLU A 23 5.13 -18.04 -23.14
N MET A 24 4.04 -17.70 -22.45
CA MET A 24 2.91 -16.96 -23.04
C MET A 24 3.32 -15.59 -23.59
N MET A 25 4.30 -14.95 -22.96
CA MET A 25 4.90 -13.70 -23.43
C MET A 25 5.98 -13.92 -24.51
N HIS A 26 6.11 -15.13 -25.06
CA HIS A 26 7.13 -15.53 -26.03
C HIS A 26 8.57 -15.32 -25.54
N GLY A 27 8.78 -15.38 -24.23
CA GLY A 27 10.07 -15.24 -23.58
C GLY A 27 10.74 -16.56 -23.23
N THR A 28 11.88 -16.47 -22.56
CA THR A 28 12.61 -17.63 -22.02
C THR A 28 13.00 -17.38 -20.57
N ILE A 29 12.98 -18.45 -19.76
CA ILE A 29 13.46 -18.44 -18.38
C ILE A 29 14.54 -19.50 -18.19
N GLN A 30 15.63 -19.11 -17.54
CA GLN A 30 16.74 -19.99 -17.16
C GLN A 30 17.01 -19.87 -15.67
N MET A 31 17.39 -20.96 -15.03
CA MET A 31 17.72 -20.99 -13.61
C MET A 31 19.09 -21.65 -13.42
N GLU A 32 19.94 -20.99 -12.65
CA GLU A 32 21.21 -21.55 -12.16
C GLU A 32 21.15 -21.53 -10.63
N SER A 33 21.35 -22.69 -10.00
CA SER A 33 21.29 -22.80 -8.54
C SER A 33 22.45 -23.63 -8.03
N LYS A 34 23.08 -23.16 -6.96
CA LYS A 34 24.12 -23.90 -6.24
C LYS A 34 23.79 -23.89 -4.75
N GLU A 35 23.76 -25.08 -4.16
CA GLU A 35 23.45 -25.26 -2.74
C GLU A 35 24.43 -24.45 -1.88
N ASN A 36 23.88 -23.76 -0.86
CA ASN A 36 24.59 -22.85 0.06
C ASN A 36 25.29 -21.63 -0.60
N VAL A 37 25.05 -21.39 -1.89
CA VAL A 37 25.59 -20.21 -2.62
C VAL A 37 24.47 -19.28 -3.05
N GLY A 38 23.40 -19.84 -3.63
CA GLY A 38 22.25 -19.05 -4.07
C GLY A 38 21.65 -19.55 -5.39
N THR A 39 20.63 -18.83 -5.85
CA THR A 39 19.90 -19.11 -7.09
C THR A 39 19.81 -17.85 -7.93
N THR A 40 20.12 -17.97 -9.21
CA THR A 40 19.98 -16.90 -10.21
C THR A 40 18.92 -17.30 -11.22
N PHE A 41 17.92 -16.43 -11.43
CA PHE A 41 16.96 -16.54 -12.51
C PHE A 41 17.27 -15.51 -13.58
N ARG A 42 17.28 -15.96 -14.86
CA ARG A 42 17.43 -15.09 -16.02
C ARG A 42 16.16 -15.20 -16.87
N ILE A 43 15.43 -14.10 -17.02
CA ILE A 43 14.23 -14.01 -17.84
C ILE A 43 14.52 -13.07 -19.01
N ILE A 44 14.21 -13.51 -20.23
CA ILE A 44 14.36 -12.72 -21.46
C ILE A 44 12.96 -12.63 -22.09
N LEU A 45 12.47 -11.42 -22.28
CA LEU A 45 11.17 -11.16 -22.89
C LEU A 45 11.33 -10.30 -24.16
N PRO A 46 10.68 -10.65 -25.27
CA PRO A 46 10.58 -9.77 -26.44
C PRO A 46 9.56 -8.69 -26.16
N LEU A 47 10.00 -7.46 -25.88
CA LEU A 47 9.13 -6.32 -25.65
C LEU A 47 9.14 -5.40 -26.87
N GLN A 48 7.95 -4.93 -27.26
CA GLN A 48 7.85 -3.89 -28.29
C GLN A 48 8.23 -2.54 -27.68
N ILE A 49 9.05 -1.79 -28.38
CA ILE A 49 9.34 -0.41 -28.02
C ILE A 49 8.15 0.44 -28.45
N ASP A 50 7.58 1.19 -27.51
CA ASP A 50 6.53 2.17 -27.84
C ASP A 50 7.14 3.25 -28.75
N PRO A 51 6.66 3.41 -30.01
CA PRO A 51 7.19 4.41 -30.92
C PRO A 51 6.83 5.85 -30.48
N ASN A 52 5.85 6.01 -29.58
CA ASN A 52 5.42 7.29 -29.02
C ASN A 52 5.35 7.20 -27.47
N PRO A 53 6.49 7.01 -26.80
CA PRO A 53 6.46 6.95 -25.35
C PRO A 53 5.84 8.24 -24.81
N GLN A 54 4.71 8.14 -24.14
CA GLN A 54 4.19 9.26 -23.38
C GLN A 54 5.24 9.57 -22.31
N ILE A 55 6.03 10.61 -22.54
CA ILE A 55 6.91 11.16 -21.50
C ILE A 55 5.98 11.57 -20.38
N ILE A 56 5.90 10.74 -19.34
CA ILE A 56 5.25 11.11 -18.09
C ILE A 56 6.03 12.33 -17.64
N LYS A 57 5.51 13.53 -17.96
CA LYS A 57 6.10 14.77 -17.45
C LYS A 57 6.14 14.60 -15.94
N PRO A 58 7.30 14.80 -15.31
CA PRO A 58 7.34 14.79 -13.86
C PRO A 58 6.25 15.75 -13.40
N ILE A 59 5.29 15.23 -12.64
CA ILE A 59 4.22 16.04 -12.07
C ILE A 59 4.97 17.17 -11.35
N GLN A 60 4.82 18.40 -11.82
CA GLN A 60 5.33 19.58 -11.09
C GLN A 60 4.49 19.65 -9.83
N THR A 61 4.87 18.86 -8.83
CA THR A 61 4.28 18.94 -7.51
C THR A 61 4.63 20.32 -6.98
N LYS A 62 3.62 21.19 -6.91
CA LYS A 62 3.68 22.34 -6.02
C LYS A 62 4.30 21.84 -4.74
N SER A 63 5.27 22.56 -4.19
CA SER A 63 5.95 22.14 -2.97
C SER A 63 4.90 21.82 -1.91
N LEU A 64 4.64 20.51 -1.70
CA LEU A 64 3.74 20.05 -0.66
C LEU A 64 4.38 20.44 0.67
N ASN A 65 3.80 21.40 1.36
CA ASN A 65 4.23 21.75 2.70
C ASN A 65 3.33 20.99 3.71
N LEU A 66 3.75 19.77 4.04
CA LEU A 66 3.05 18.93 5.03
C LEU A 66 3.69 19.04 6.43
N LYS A 67 4.61 19.97 6.63
CA LYS A 67 5.20 20.24 7.95
C LYS A 67 4.10 20.61 8.94
N ASN A 68 4.17 20.00 10.12
CA ASN A 68 3.21 20.12 11.21
C ASN A 68 1.83 19.46 10.96
N LYS A 69 1.66 18.72 9.87
CA LYS A 69 0.49 17.87 9.65
C LYS A 69 0.69 16.52 10.29
N LYS A 70 -0.38 15.95 10.85
CA LYS A 70 -0.36 14.64 11.51
C LYS A 70 -1.14 13.62 10.72
N ALA A 71 -0.55 12.44 10.61
CA ALA A 71 -1.15 11.30 9.96
C ALA A 71 -1.32 10.13 10.92
N LEU A 72 -2.43 9.41 10.81
CA LEU A 72 -2.60 8.08 11.36
C LEU A 72 -2.46 7.07 10.23
N LEU A 73 -1.43 6.24 10.28
CA LEU A 73 -1.17 5.18 9.32
C LEU A 73 -1.66 3.85 9.89
N VAL A 74 -2.55 3.18 9.16
CA VAL A 74 -3.19 1.93 9.60
C VAL A 74 -2.84 0.82 8.61
N GLU A 75 -2.04 -0.15 9.07
CA GLU A 75 -1.48 -1.23 8.25
C GLU A 75 -1.13 -2.41 9.17
N ASP A 76 -1.52 -3.62 8.83
CA ASP A 76 -1.26 -4.82 9.64
C ASP A 76 0.09 -5.48 9.36
N ASN A 77 0.67 -5.25 8.20
CA ASN A 77 1.97 -5.79 7.81
C ASN A 77 3.11 -4.87 8.25
N ASP A 78 4.01 -5.39 9.11
CA ASP A 78 5.12 -4.62 9.68
C ASP A 78 6.04 -3.98 8.64
N ILE A 79 6.33 -4.68 7.54
CA ILE A 79 7.21 -4.17 6.47
C ILE A 79 6.53 -3.02 5.73
N ASN A 80 5.26 -3.18 5.37
CA ASN A 80 4.49 -2.12 4.71
C ASN A 80 4.34 -0.91 5.62
N LEU A 81 4.07 -1.13 6.91
CA LEU A 81 3.95 -0.09 7.93
C LEU A 81 5.24 0.73 8.03
N GLU A 82 6.40 0.06 8.10
CA GLU A 82 7.70 0.72 8.17
C GLU A 82 7.99 1.55 6.91
N ILE A 83 7.82 0.95 5.72
CA ILE A 83 8.04 1.64 4.44
C ILE A 83 7.14 2.87 4.31
N ALA A 84 5.84 2.72 4.57
CA ALA A 84 4.89 3.82 4.45
C ALA A 84 5.18 4.91 5.49
N THR A 85 5.58 4.54 6.72
CA THR A 85 5.99 5.51 7.75
C THR A 85 7.15 6.37 7.27
N ILE A 86 8.21 5.76 6.74
CA ILE A 86 9.39 6.49 6.23
C ILE A 86 8.97 7.45 5.12
N LEU A 87 8.18 6.98 4.13
CA LEU A 87 7.73 7.81 3.02
C LEU A 87 6.89 9.01 3.47
N LEU A 88 6.00 8.82 4.45
CA LEU A 88 5.16 9.90 4.98
C LEU A 88 5.98 10.90 5.82
N GLN A 89 6.95 10.42 6.61
CA GLN A 89 7.87 11.28 7.35
C GLN A 89 8.78 12.09 6.43
N ASP A 90 9.26 11.52 5.33
CA ASP A 90 10.05 12.24 4.31
C ASP A 90 9.23 13.36 3.63
N LEU A 91 7.91 13.22 3.59
CA LEU A 91 7.00 14.28 3.15
C LEU A 91 6.75 15.37 4.23
N GLY A 92 7.25 15.16 5.44
CA GLY A 92 7.15 16.10 6.56
C GLY A 92 5.97 15.85 7.51
N LEU A 93 5.27 14.73 7.38
CA LEU A 93 4.18 14.35 8.27
C LEU A 93 4.70 13.80 9.60
N ASP A 94 4.01 14.13 10.70
CA ASP A 94 4.14 13.45 11.98
C ASP A 94 3.21 12.21 11.97
N VAL A 95 3.78 11.00 12.07
CA VAL A 95 3.05 9.75 11.82
C VAL A 95 2.85 8.98 13.11
N SER A 96 1.58 8.71 13.44
CA SER A 96 1.15 7.71 14.41
C SER A 96 0.71 6.45 13.66
N THR A 97 0.86 5.28 14.27
CA THR A 97 0.57 3.99 13.61
C THR A 97 -0.49 3.20 14.37
N ALA A 98 -1.29 2.41 13.62
CA ALA A 98 -2.22 1.42 14.13
C ALA A 98 -2.12 0.15 13.28
N ARG A 99 -2.41 -1.03 13.86
CA ARG A 99 -2.24 -2.33 13.19
C ARG A 99 -3.54 -2.96 12.69
N ASN A 100 -4.66 -2.32 12.96
CA ASN A 100 -5.98 -2.75 12.52
C ASN A 100 -6.99 -1.61 12.67
N GLY A 101 -8.17 -1.80 12.09
CA GLY A 101 -9.23 -0.78 12.12
C GLY A 101 -9.73 -0.45 13.52
N GLN A 102 -9.69 -1.39 14.47
CA GLN A 102 -10.12 -1.12 15.84
C GLN A 102 -9.17 -0.17 16.56
N GLU A 103 -7.85 -0.45 16.46
CA GLU A 103 -6.84 0.46 17.02
C GLU A 103 -6.92 1.86 16.42
N ALA A 104 -7.19 1.96 15.11
CA ALA A 104 -7.37 3.25 14.45
C ALA A 104 -8.56 4.05 15.02
N ILE A 105 -9.70 3.38 15.24
CA ILE A 105 -10.87 4.01 15.85
C ILE A 105 -10.57 4.48 17.25
N ASP A 106 -9.94 3.63 18.06
CA ASP A 106 -9.65 3.93 19.47
C ASP A 106 -8.67 5.11 19.57
N GLN A 107 -7.57 5.10 18.81
CA GLN A 107 -6.63 6.22 18.76
C GLN A 107 -7.29 7.52 18.29
N PHE A 108 -8.12 7.46 17.24
CA PHE A 108 -8.82 8.63 16.75
C PHE A 108 -9.79 9.17 17.80
N LYS A 109 -10.56 8.29 18.45
CA LYS A 109 -11.55 8.64 19.49
C LYS A 109 -10.91 9.27 20.72
N GLU A 110 -9.75 8.74 21.16
CA GLU A 110 -9.02 9.20 22.35
C GLU A 110 -8.19 10.47 22.09
N SER A 111 -7.89 10.75 20.82
CA SER A 111 -7.13 11.95 20.44
C SER A 111 -7.92 13.23 20.73
N LYS A 112 -7.18 14.34 20.91
CA LYS A 112 -7.80 15.68 20.91
C LYS A 112 -8.45 15.96 19.56
N LEU A 113 -9.45 16.80 19.53
CA LEU A 113 -10.09 17.23 18.28
C LEU A 113 -9.04 17.82 17.32
N TYR A 114 -9.15 17.48 16.04
CA TYR A 114 -8.26 17.95 14.97
C TYR A 114 -6.78 17.54 15.16
N THR A 115 -6.52 16.45 15.90
CA THR A 115 -5.15 15.92 16.02
C THR A 115 -4.64 15.39 14.69
N PHE A 116 -5.46 14.66 13.95
CA PHE A 116 -5.09 14.06 12.68
C PHE A 116 -5.65 14.87 11.52
N ASP A 117 -4.78 15.20 10.57
CA ASP A 117 -5.15 15.79 9.28
C ASP A 117 -5.46 14.70 8.25
N TYR A 118 -4.75 13.57 8.33
CA TYR A 118 -4.85 12.45 7.41
C TYR A 118 -4.96 11.12 8.17
N ILE A 119 -5.72 10.19 7.58
CA ILE A 119 -5.71 8.77 7.96
C ILE A 119 -5.41 7.98 6.68
N PHE A 120 -4.30 7.25 6.66
CA PHE A 120 -3.97 6.30 5.62
C PHE A 120 -4.43 4.92 6.10
N MET A 121 -5.46 4.38 5.44
CA MET A 121 -6.19 3.21 5.92
C MET A 121 -6.04 2.03 4.95
N ASP A 122 -5.35 0.97 5.38
CA ASP A 122 -5.42 -0.29 4.65
C ASP A 122 -6.85 -0.84 4.67
N ILE A 123 -7.31 -1.38 3.55
CA ILE A 123 -8.64 -1.96 3.43
C ILE A 123 -8.68 -3.35 4.07
N MET A 124 -7.68 -4.18 3.79
CA MET A 124 -7.66 -5.59 4.16
C MET A 124 -6.84 -5.85 5.41
N MET A 125 -7.46 -5.79 6.56
CA MET A 125 -6.82 -6.02 7.85
C MET A 125 -7.62 -6.99 8.72
N PRO A 126 -6.95 -7.71 9.65
CA PRO A 126 -7.63 -8.55 10.64
C PRO A 126 -8.39 -7.71 11.68
N ILE A 127 -9.25 -8.37 12.47
CA ILE A 127 -10.05 -7.79 13.57
C ILE A 127 -11.14 -6.86 13.04
N LYS A 128 -10.76 -5.78 12.35
CA LYS A 128 -11.66 -4.83 11.71
C LYS A 128 -11.01 -4.28 10.44
N ASN A 129 -11.69 -4.43 9.32
CA ASN A 129 -11.21 -3.93 8.03
C ASN A 129 -11.33 -2.40 7.91
N GLY A 130 -10.65 -1.84 6.90
CA GLY A 130 -10.58 -0.37 6.74
C GLY A 130 -11.91 0.28 6.36
N LEU A 131 -12.78 -0.43 5.64
CA LEU A 131 -14.11 0.11 5.27
C LEU A 131 -15.02 0.23 6.50
N GLU A 132 -15.02 -0.79 7.36
CA GLU A 132 -15.76 -0.76 8.63
C GLU A 132 -15.22 0.31 9.56
N ALA A 133 -13.89 0.38 9.72
CA ALA A 133 -13.24 1.39 10.55
C ALA A 133 -13.59 2.81 10.07
N THR A 134 -13.57 3.05 8.78
CA THR A 134 -13.93 4.36 8.20
C THR A 134 -15.37 4.75 8.52
N LYS A 135 -16.33 3.83 8.33
CA LYS A 135 -17.75 4.08 8.65
C LYS A 135 -17.92 4.44 10.12
N GLU A 136 -17.25 3.72 11.02
CA GLU A 136 -17.32 4.00 12.46
C GLU A 136 -16.65 5.32 12.82
N ILE A 137 -15.48 5.65 12.26
CA ILE A 137 -14.83 6.96 12.46
C ILE A 137 -15.77 8.08 12.00
N ARG A 138 -16.38 7.97 10.81
CA ARG A 138 -17.30 8.97 10.27
C ARG A 138 -18.58 9.13 11.10
N ALA A 139 -18.99 8.09 11.84
CA ALA A 139 -20.16 8.08 12.70
C ALA A 139 -19.88 8.62 14.12
N LEU A 140 -18.62 8.84 14.51
CA LEU A 140 -18.29 9.36 15.82
C LEU A 140 -18.89 10.75 16.05
N PRO A 141 -19.39 11.05 17.25
CA PRO A 141 -19.97 12.35 17.60
C PRO A 141 -18.86 13.41 17.84
N ARG A 142 -18.02 13.61 16.83
CA ARG A 142 -16.87 14.53 16.84
C ARG A 142 -16.94 15.42 15.60
N SER A 143 -16.61 16.69 15.76
CA SER A 143 -16.64 17.65 14.65
C SER A 143 -15.62 17.34 13.56
N ASP A 144 -14.45 16.78 13.92
CA ASP A 144 -13.38 16.39 13.00
C ASP A 144 -13.59 15.03 12.31
N ALA A 145 -14.51 14.20 12.82
CA ALA A 145 -14.79 12.89 12.22
C ALA A 145 -15.24 12.96 10.76
N LYS A 146 -15.90 14.05 10.36
CA LYS A 146 -16.37 14.26 8.98
C LYS A 146 -15.36 14.97 8.09
N SER A 147 -14.36 15.63 8.68
CA SER A 147 -13.42 16.48 7.96
C SER A 147 -12.01 15.92 7.88
N VAL A 148 -11.63 14.93 8.71
CA VAL A 148 -10.34 14.25 8.60
C VAL A 148 -10.23 13.56 7.24
N HIS A 149 -9.13 13.76 6.54
CA HIS A 149 -8.91 13.15 5.22
C HIS A 149 -8.55 11.66 5.38
N ILE A 150 -9.42 10.76 4.90
CA ILE A 150 -9.18 9.31 4.93
C ILE A 150 -8.85 8.81 3.53
N LEU A 151 -7.64 8.31 3.34
CA LEU A 151 -7.15 7.75 2.08
C LEU A 151 -7.03 6.23 2.21
N ALA A 152 -7.76 5.50 1.36
CA ALA A 152 -7.65 4.06 1.28
C ALA A 152 -6.28 3.64 0.74
N MET A 153 -5.74 2.55 1.25
CA MET A 153 -4.57 1.86 0.70
C MET A 153 -4.97 0.43 0.34
N SER A 154 -4.82 0.01 -0.91
CA SER A 154 -5.15 -1.37 -1.31
C SER A 154 -4.26 -1.91 -2.42
N ALA A 155 -4.16 -3.24 -2.51
CA ALA A 155 -3.46 -3.91 -3.61
C ALA A 155 -4.17 -3.76 -4.96
N ASN A 156 -5.49 -3.57 -4.94
CA ASN A 156 -6.34 -3.46 -6.13
C ASN A 156 -6.81 -2.02 -6.33
N ALA A 157 -6.71 -1.54 -7.56
CA ALA A 157 -7.21 -0.23 -7.98
C ALA A 157 -8.36 -0.36 -9.00
N PHE A 158 -9.19 -1.42 -8.85
CA PHE A 158 -10.37 -1.56 -9.71
C PHE A 158 -11.40 -0.49 -9.36
N GLU A 159 -12.13 -0.03 -10.37
CA GLU A 159 -13.14 1.00 -10.21
C GLU A 159 -14.20 0.63 -9.15
N SER A 160 -14.57 -0.67 -9.08
CA SER A 160 -15.49 -1.19 -8.04
C SER A 160 -14.98 -0.96 -6.63
N ASP A 161 -13.68 -1.20 -6.40
CA ASP A 161 -13.07 -1.11 -5.06
C ASP A 161 -12.96 0.36 -4.63
N ILE A 162 -12.63 1.24 -5.59
CA ILE A 162 -12.61 2.69 -5.36
C ILE A 162 -14.00 3.19 -4.97
N GLN A 163 -15.04 2.73 -5.67
CA GLN A 163 -16.43 3.11 -5.37
C GLN A 163 -16.88 2.63 -3.99
N GLU A 164 -16.44 1.45 -3.53
CA GLU A 164 -16.71 0.97 -2.18
C GLU A 164 -16.04 1.83 -1.11
N CYS A 165 -14.80 2.25 -1.34
CA CYS A 165 -14.08 3.17 -0.44
C CYS A 165 -14.82 4.51 -0.31
N LEU A 166 -15.23 5.10 -1.42
CA LEU A 166 -15.98 6.36 -1.42
C LEU A 166 -17.33 6.22 -0.71
N LYS A 167 -18.06 5.12 -0.94
CA LYS A 167 -19.32 4.83 -0.23
C LYS A 167 -19.12 4.64 1.29
N ALA A 168 -17.98 4.13 1.72
CA ALA A 168 -17.63 4.01 3.13
C ALA A 168 -17.30 5.36 3.77
N GLY A 169 -17.09 6.42 2.99
CA GLY A 169 -16.75 7.77 3.45
C GLY A 169 -15.25 8.10 3.38
N MET A 170 -14.47 7.36 2.60
CA MET A 170 -13.08 7.70 2.30
C MET A 170 -13.03 8.80 1.24
N ASP A 171 -11.99 9.63 1.25
CA ASP A 171 -11.83 10.80 0.37
C ASP A 171 -11.00 10.49 -0.87
N GLY A 172 -10.30 9.36 -0.89
CA GLY A 172 -9.47 8.95 -2.01
C GLY A 172 -8.86 7.56 -1.82
N HIS A 173 -8.06 7.16 -2.82
CA HIS A 173 -7.46 5.85 -2.88
C HIS A 173 -6.00 5.94 -3.35
N ILE A 174 -5.13 5.11 -2.76
CA ILE A 174 -3.73 4.91 -3.09
C ILE A 174 -3.51 3.43 -3.36
N ALA A 175 -3.03 3.09 -4.55
CA ALA A 175 -2.67 1.72 -4.89
C ALA A 175 -1.35 1.30 -4.21
N LYS A 176 -1.28 0.09 -3.67
CA LYS A 176 -0.02 -0.53 -3.22
C LYS A 176 0.72 -1.16 -4.42
N PRO A 177 2.05 -1.12 -4.48
CA PRO A 177 2.95 -0.59 -3.47
C PRO A 177 2.94 0.94 -3.41
N ILE A 178 2.98 1.47 -2.18
CA ILE A 178 3.02 2.92 -1.95
C ILE A 178 4.37 3.47 -2.42
N THR A 179 4.34 4.53 -3.22
CA THR A 179 5.53 5.23 -3.68
C THR A 179 5.46 6.72 -3.36
N MET A 180 6.61 7.37 -3.32
CA MET A 180 6.70 8.81 -3.07
C MET A 180 5.91 9.62 -4.10
N GLU A 181 5.92 9.20 -5.36
CA GLU A 181 5.21 9.85 -6.47
C GLU A 181 3.70 9.80 -6.27
N LEU A 182 3.16 8.61 -5.92
CA LEU A 182 1.73 8.43 -5.66
C LEU A 182 1.26 9.25 -4.46
N LEU A 183 2.04 9.27 -3.38
CA LEU A 183 1.73 10.09 -2.21
C LEU A 183 1.68 11.57 -2.57
N LYS A 184 2.69 12.07 -3.29
CA LYS A 184 2.72 13.47 -3.74
C LYS A 184 1.52 13.81 -4.64
N GLU A 185 1.15 12.93 -5.56
CA GLU A 185 -0.02 13.10 -6.42
C GLU A 185 -1.32 13.23 -5.62
N LYS A 186 -1.54 12.33 -4.65
CA LYS A 186 -2.78 12.28 -3.87
C LYS A 186 -2.88 13.38 -2.82
N LEU A 187 -1.76 13.84 -2.29
CA LEU A 187 -1.70 14.88 -1.27
C LEU A 187 -1.57 16.31 -1.85
N ALA A 188 -1.33 16.47 -3.15
CA ALA A 188 -1.22 17.77 -3.83
C ALA A 188 -2.56 18.43 -4.18
N LYS A 189 -3.70 17.81 -3.80
CA LYS A 189 -5.06 18.30 -4.11
C LYS A 189 -5.55 19.33 -3.09
#